data_b07237a629a3a4fe9273991584acda0f
#
_entry.id   b07237a629a3a4fe9273991584acda0f
#
_cell.length_a   1.000
_cell.length_b   1.000
_cell.length_c   1.000
_cell.angle_alpha   90.00
_cell.angle_beta   90.00
_cell.angle_gamma   90.00
#
_symmetry.space_group_name_H-M   'P 1'
#
loop_
_entity.id
_entity.type
_entity.pdbx_description
1 polymer ?
#
loop_
_entity_poly.entity_id
_entity_poly.type
_entity_poly.pdbx_seq_one_letter_code
_entity_poly.pdbx_strand_id
1 'polypeptide(L)'
;MLTGDNKETAQKIASALNIPEFRAELKPEDKAEIVKEYQKKAGVLFIGDGVNDSPALATATIGFAIGAGTSVAISTADVVLVNSNPSDVLDMINISKRMLRKMKQNLWFGAGYNIIAIPVAAGILYPFTGIYIDPVSYTHLTLPTICSV
;
A
#
# COMPACT_ATOMS: atom_id res chain seq x y z
N MET A 1 -8.56 -18.10 -5.52
CA MET A 1 -7.34 -18.88 -5.19
C MET A 1 -6.72 -19.42 -6.46
N LEU A 2 -5.41 -19.31 -6.65
CA LEU A 2 -4.65 -19.90 -7.77
C LEU A 2 -3.70 -20.96 -7.21
N THR A 3 -3.80 -22.19 -7.68
CA THR A 3 -2.97 -23.31 -7.18
C THR A 3 -2.52 -24.24 -8.29
N GLY A 4 -1.36 -24.86 -8.09
CA GLY A 4 -0.86 -25.95 -8.93
C GLY A 4 -1.44 -27.32 -8.57
N ASP A 5 -2.18 -27.43 -7.45
CA ASP A 5 -2.79 -28.68 -7.00
C ASP A 5 -3.89 -29.15 -7.96
N ASN A 6 -4.26 -30.42 -7.81
CA ASN A 6 -5.37 -30.98 -8.57
C ASN A 6 -6.71 -30.34 -8.19
N LYS A 7 -7.65 -30.41 -9.12
CA LYS A 7 -8.97 -29.76 -8.99
C LYS A 7 -9.75 -30.20 -7.74
N GLU A 8 -9.66 -31.48 -7.36
CA GLU A 8 -10.40 -32.01 -6.20
C GLU A 8 -9.88 -31.42 -4.88
N THR A 9 -8.56 -31.35 -4.72
CA THR A 9 -7.91 -30.75 -3.54
C THR A 9 -8.21 -29.26 -3.47
N ALA A 10 -8.07 -28.56 -4.59
CA ALA A 10 -8.36 -27.12 -4.69
C ALA A 10 -9.81 -26.82 -4.32
N GLN A 11 -10.76 -27.63 -4.78
CA GLN A 11 -12.18 -27.47 -4.47
C GLN A 11 -12.49 -27.70 -2.98
N LYS A 12 -11.88 -28.72 -2.37
CA LYS A 12 -12.04 -28.96 -0.92
C LYS A 12 -11.54 -27.78 -0.09
N ILE A 13 -10.35 -27.27 -0.43
CA ILE A 13 -9.78 -26.13 0.28
C ILE A 13 -10.62 -24.86 0.05
N ALA A 14 -11.00 -24.57 -1.19
CA ALA A 14 -11.83 -23.40 -1.51
C ALA A 14 -13.18 -23.45 -0.77
N SER A 15 -13.82 -24.61 -0.70
CA SER A 15 -15.07 -24.79 0.02
C SER A 15 -14.89 -24.62 1.53
N ALA A 16 -13.83 -25.18 2.11
CA ALA A 16 -13.55 -25.08 3.54
C ALA A 16 -13.26 -23.63 3.99
N LEU A 17 -12.64 -22.85 3.11
CA LEU A 17 -12.27 -21.44 3.36
C LEU A 17 -13.30 -20.44 2.81
N ASN A 18 -14.42 -20.90 2.25
CA ASN A 18 -15.45 -20.07 1.61
C ASN A 18 -14.84 -19.14 0.52
N ILE A 19 -13.90 -19.64 -0.26
CA ILE A 19 -13.29 -18.90 -1.37
C ILE A 19 -14.21 -19.03 -2.59
N PRO A 20 -14.77 -17.92 -3.11
CA PRO A 20 -15.79 -17.97 -4.17
C PRO A 20 -15.23 -18.38 -5.54
N GLU A 21 -13.95 -18.13 -5.78
CA GLU A 21 -13.31 -18.40 -7.07
C GLU A 21 -11.95 -19.07 -6.87
N PHE A 22 -11.73 -20.18 -7.58
CA PHE A 22 -10.43 -20.85 -7.59
C PHE A 22 -10.11 -21.36 -8.99
N ARG A 23 -8.81 -21.45 -9.28
CA ARG A 23 -8.27 -22.13 -10.47
C ARG A 23 -7.17 -23.09 -10.00
N ALA A 24 -7.22 -24.30 -10.52
CA ALA A 24 -6.34 -25.41 -10.15
C ALA A 24 -5.46 -25.84 -11.33
N GLU A 25 -4.46 -26.69 -11.06
CA GLU A 25 -3.58 -27.27 -12.07
C GLU A 25 -2.78 -26.24 -12.88
N LEU A 26 -2.47 -25.08 -12.24
CA LEU A 26 -1.80 -23.97 -12.88
C LEU A 26 -0.28 -24.11 -12.79
N LYS A 27 0.39 -23.82 -13.89
CA LYS A 27 1.84 -23.60 -13.92
C LYS A 27 2.18 -22.18 -13.46
N PRO A 28 3.43 -21.90 -13.08
CA PRO A 28 3.84 -20.55 -12.67
C PRO A 28 3.51 -19.45 -13.69
N GLU A 29 3.68 -19.76 -14.98
CA GLU A 29 3.40 -18.83 -16.08
C GLU A 29 1.89 -18.54 -16.19
N ASP A 30 1.06 -19.59 -16.06
CA ASP A 30 -0.42 -19.45 -16.13
C ASP A 30 -0.93 -18.52 -15.02
N LYS A 31 -0.33 -18.61 -13.81
CA LYS A 31 -0.68 -17.71 -12.70
C LYS A 31 -0.38 -16.25 -13.05
N ALA A 32 0.77 -15.98 -13.68
CA ALA A 32 1.12 -14.63 -14.10
C ALA A 32 0.18 -14.08 -15.18
N GLU A 33 -0.26 -14.90 -16.14
CA GLU A 33 -1.24 -14.50 -17.15
C GLU A 33 -2.60 -14.16 -16.54
N ILE A 34 -3.05 -14.98 -15.59
CA ILE A 34 -4.29 -14.73 -14.86
C ILE A 34 -4.20 -13.41 -14.07
N VAL A 35 -3.07 -13.14 -13.42
CA VAL A 35 -2.85 -11.87 -12.71
C VAL A 35 -2.93 -10.69 -13.68
N LYS A 36 -2.33 -10.77 -14.87
CA LYS A 36 -2.44 -9.74 -15.93
C LYS A 36 -3.88 -9.53 -16.39
N GLU A 37 -4.67 -10.61 -16.49
CA GLU A 37 -6.08 -10.52 -16.85
C GLU A 37 -6.87 -9.72 -15.80
N TYR A 38 -6.66 -10.02 -14.51
CA TYR A 38 -7.33 -9.29 -13.43
C TYR A 38 -6.87 -7.83 -13.33
N GLN A 39 -5.59 -7.54 -13.59
CA GLN A 39 -5.07 -6.17 -13.60
C GLN A 39 -5.73 -5.24 -14.61
N LYS A 40 -6.27 -5.78 -15.71
CA LYS A 40 -7.04 -4.97 -16.68
C LYS A 40 -8.34 -4.41 -16.08
N LYS A 41 -8.82 -5.00 -14.99
CA LYS A 41 -10.09 -4.62 -14.34
C LYS A 41 -9.87 -3.83 -13.06
N ALA A 42 -8.85 -4.18 -12.29
CA ALA A 42 -8.55 -3.55 -10.99
C ALA A 42 -7.09 -3.82 -10.58
N GLY A 43 -6.59 -3.10 -9.58
CA GLY A 43 -5.32 -3.42 -8.93
C GLY A 43 -5.37 -4.80 -8.28
N VAL A 44 -4.31 -5.59 -8.47
CA VAL A 44 -4.19 -6.97 -7.96
C VAL A 44 -3.14 -7.02 -6.88
N LEU A 45 -3.53 -7.50 -5.70
CA LEU A 45 -2.62 -7.92 -4.67
C LEU A 45 -2.46 -9.44 -4.77
N PHE A 46 -1.24 -9.91 -5.01
CA PHE A 46 -0.91 -11.33 -5.11
C PHE A 46 -0.07 -11.75 -3.90
N ILE A 47 -0.39 -12.89 -3.33
CA ILE A 47 0.28 -13.44 -2.16
C ILE A 47 0.78 -14.83 -2.52
N GLY A 48 2.07 -15.07 -2.35
CA GLY A 48 2.71 -16.36 -2.67
C GLY A 48 3.93 -16.64 -1.80
N ASP A 49 4.54 -17.83 -2.00
CA ASP A 49 5.74 -18.25 -1.29
C ASP A 49 7.05 -17.65 -1.86
N GLY A 50 6.98 -17.01 -3.01
CA GLY A 50 8.11 -16.36 -3.66
C GLY A 50 9.02 -17.27 -4.47
N VAL A 51 8.89 -18.57 -4.40
CA VAL A 51 9.75 -19.51 -5.16
C VAL A 51 9.08 -19.87 -6.49
N ASN A 52 7.91 -20.52 -6.41
CA ASN A 52 7.15 -20.94 -7.59
C ASN A 52 6.25 -19.83 -8.16
N ASP A 53 5.98 -18.82 -7.35
CA ASP A 53 5.05 -17.74 -7.67
C ASP A 53 5.77 -16.45 -8.13
N SER A 54 7.09 -16.48 -8.29
CA SER A 54 7.90 -15.31 -8.69
C SER A 54 7.37 -14.58 -9.92
N PRO A 55 6.96 -15.23 -11.02
CA PRO A 55 6.41 -14.52 -12.19
C PRO A 55 5.08 -13.82 -11.88
N ALA A 56 4.23 -14.42 -11.05
CA ALA A 56 2.95 -13.84 -10.66
C ALA A 56 3.14 -12.68 -9.66
N LEU A 57 4.09 -12.81 -8.72
CA LEU A 57 4.47 -11.74 -7.78
C LEU A 57 5.00 -10.52 -8.51
N ALA A 58 5.93 -10.70 -9.46
CA ALA A 58 6.51 -9.62 -10.26
C ALA A 58 5.47 -8.93 -11.18
N THR A 59 4.41 -9.65 -11.55
CA THR A 59 3.38 -9.15 -12.45
C THR A 59 2.29 -8.40 -11.68
N ALA A 60 2.03 -8.74 -10.44
CA ALA A 60 0.97 -8.15 -9.64
C ALA A 60 1.15 -6.63 -9.43
N THR A 61 0.09 -5.92 -9.11
CA THR A 61 0.17 -4.50 -8.72
C THR A 61 0.93 -4.35 -7.40
N ILE A 62 0.74 -5.31 -6.49
CA ILE A 62 1.52 -5.46 -5.26
C ILE A 62 1.71 -6.96 -5.01
N GLY A 63 2.96 -7.41 -4.97
CA GLY A 63 3.35 -8.77 -4.65
C GLY A 63 3.78 -8.93 -3.20
N PHE A 64 3.13 -9.84 -2.47
CA PHE A 64 3.49 -10.22 -1.10
C PHE A 64 4.13 -11.61 -1.08
N ALA A 65 5.35 -11.72 -0.63
CA ALA A 65 5.99 -13.00 -0.37
C ALA A 65 5.87 -13.37 1.11
N ILE A 66 5.39 -14.58 1.40
CA ILE A 66 5.24 -15.12 2.76
C ILE A 66 6.29 -16.20 2.99
N GLY A 67 6.93 -16.16 4.17
CA GLY A 67 7.90 -17.18 4.56
C GLY A 67 9.21 -17.12 3.77
N ALA A 68 9.52 -15.98 3.24
CA ALA A 68 10.57 -15.77 2.29
C ALA A 68 11.95 -15.62 2.93
N GLY A 69 12.56 -16.73 3.26
CA GLY A 69 14.01 -16.77 3.47
C GLY A 69 14.85 -16.86 2.18
N THR A 70 14.20 -16.87 1.02
CA THR A 70 14.92 -17.03 -0.27
C THR A 70 15.25 -15.69 -0.90
N SER A 71 16.45 -15.59 -1.46
CA SER A 71 16.91 -14.40 -2.20
C SER A 71 15.98 -14.04 -3.37
N VAL A 72 15.33 -15.02 -3.98
CA VAL A 72 14.40 -14.85 -5.10
C VAL A 72 13.14 -14.14 -4.66
N ALA A 73 12.55 -14.51 -3.53
CA ALA A 73 11.36 -13.85 -3.00
C ALA A 73 11.65 -12.38 -2.63
N ILE A 74 12.80 -12.13 -2.01
CA ILE A 74 13.24 -10.77 -1.64
C ILE A 74 13.44 -9.88 -2.88
N SER A 75 13.91 -10.43 -4.00
CA SER A 75 14.16 -9.68 -5.23
C SER A 75 12.91 -9.44 -6.08
N THR A 76 11.84 -10.21 -5.86
CA THR A 76 10.69 -10.24 -6.76
C THR A 76 9.43 -9.63 -6.15
N ALA A 77 9.28 -9.71 -4.82
CA ALA A 77 8.11 -9.19 -4.12
C ALA A 77 8.30 -7.73 -3.68
N ASP A 78 7.23 -6.95 -3.72
CA ASP A 78 7.22 -5.58 -3.17
C ASP A 78 7.24 -5.59 -1.64
N VAL A 79 6.65 -6.60 -1.03
CA VAL A 79 6.59 -6.78 0.43
C VAL A 79 6.95 -8.21 0.79
N VAL A 80 7.85 -8.36 1.74
CA VAL A 80 8.26 -9.67 2.26
C VAL A 80 7.85 -9.78 3.71
N LEU A 81 6.99 -10.75 4.01
CA LEU A 81 6.59 -11.09 5.37
C LEU A 81 7.54 -12.15 5.93
N VAL A 82 8.32 -11.75 6.92
CA VAL A 82 9.34 -12.62 7.56
C VAL A 82 8.70 -13.78 8.31
N ASN A 83 7.56 -13.52 8.95
CA ASN A 83 6.78 -14.57 9.59
C ASN A 83 5.88 -15.24 8.56
N SER A 84 5.81 -16.57 8.59
CA SER A 84 4.96 -17.35 7.68
C SER A 84 3.47 -17.30 8.05
N ASN A 85 2.99 -16.16 8.52
CA ASN A 85 1.61 -15.99 8.94
C ASN A 85 0.82 -15.15 7.93
N PRO A 86 -0.15 -15.74 7.22
CA PRO A 86 -0.97 -15.01 6.25
C PRO A 86 -1.79 -13.85 6.85
N SER A 87 -2.04 -13.86 8.17
CA SER A 87 -2.76 -12.78 8.86
C SER A 87 -1.98 -11.46 8.85
N ASP A 88 -0.64 -11.52 8.77
CA ASP A 88 0.22 -10.34 8.74
C ASP A 88 -0.07 -9.46 7.50
N VAL A 89 -0.60 -10.04 6.41
CA VAL A 89 -1.06 -9.30 5.24
C VAL A 89 -2.20 -8.34 5.60
N LEU A 90 -3.15 -8.79 6.42
CA LEU A 90 -4.27 -7.94 6.86
C LEU A 90 -3.77 -6.79 7.75
N ASP A 91 -2.81 -7.07 8.62
CA ASP A 91 -2.20 -6.06 9.48
C ASP A 91 -1.46 -5.02 8.65
N MET A 92 -0.70 -5.44 7.64
CA MET A 92 -0.04 -4.53 6.69
C MET A 92 -1.03 -3.65 5.93
N ILE A 93 -2.13 -4.21 5.45
CA ILE A 93 -3.20 -3.45 4.79
C ILE A 93 -3.81 -2.41 5.75
N ASN A 94 -4.05 -2.80 7.00
CA ASN A 94 -4.62 -1.91 8.00
C ASN A 94 -3.65 -0.79 8.39
N ILE A 95 -2.36 -1.10 8.55
CA ILE A 95 -1.31 -0.11 8.80
C ILE A 95 -1.22 0.88 7.63
N SER A 96 -1.18 0.38 6.38
CA SER A 96 -1.13 1.22 5.18
C SER A 96 -2.31 2.17 5.08
N LYS A 97 -3.53 1.69 5.38
CA LYS A 97 -4.74 2.54 5.42
C LYS A 97 -4.65 3.63 6.50
N ARG A 98 -4.10 3.30 7.67
CA ARG A 98 -3.89 4.27 8.76
C ARG A 98 -2.83 5.30 8.37
N MET A 99 -1.72 4.88 7.77
CA MET A 99 -0.67 5.78 7.28
C MET A 99 -1.22 6.75 6.23
N LEU A 100 -1.92 6.25 5.22
CA LEU A 100 -2.52 7.09 4.18
C LEU A 100 -3.49 8.13 4.76
N ARG A 101 -4.28 7.74 5.77
CA ARG A 101 -5.19 8.68 6.46
C ARG A 101 -4.39 9.78 7.17
N LYS A 102 -3.31 9.42 7.87
CA LYS A 102 -2.44 10.39 8.53
C LYS A 102 -1.71 11.30 7.54
N MET A 103 -1.19 10.74 6.44
CA MET A 103 -0.57 11.54 5.38
C MET A 103 -1.55 12.56 4.79
N LYS A 104 -2.78 12.14 4.46
CA LYS A 104 -3.82 13.05 3.97
C LYS A 104 -4.17 14.13 5.01
N GLN A 105 -4.26 13.76 6.28
CA GLN A 105 -4.52 14.70 7.35
C GLN A 105 -3.40 15.74 7.46
N ASN A 106 -2.14 15.31 7.47
CA ASN A 106 -0.99 16.20 7.53
C ASN A 106 -0.92 17.13 6.32
N LEU A 107 -1.18 16.60 5.11
CA LEU A 107 -1.23 17.42 3.90
C LEU A 107 -2.33 18.48 3.97
N TRP A 108 -3.51 18.12 4.47
CA TRP A 108 -4.63 19.06 4.66
C TRP A 108 -4.29 20.15 5.67
N PHE A 109 -3.66 19.81 6.80
CA PHE A 109 -3.23 20.80 7.78
C PHE A 109 -2.16 21.71 7.22
N GLY A 110 -1.14 21.18 6.52
CA GLY A 110 -0.10 21.98 5.89
C GLY A 110 -0.64 22.92 4.80
N ALA A 111 -1.49 22.41 3.92
CA ALA A 111 -2.12 23.23 2.88
C ALA A 111 -3.09 24.27 3.47
N GLY A 112 -3.92 23.87 4.43
CA GLY A 112 -4.86 24.78 5.09
C GLY A 112 -4.18 25.90 5.84
N TYR A 113 -3.10 25.57 6.56
CA TYR A 113 -2.27 26.59 7.22
C TYR A 113 -1.73 27.59 6.22
N ASN A 114 -1.14 27.14 5.09
CA ASN A 114 -0.58 28.02 4.07
C ASN A 114 -1.65 28.89 3.39
N ILE A 115 -2.84 28.33 3.13
CA ILE A 115 -3.97 29.09 2.54
C ILE A 115 -4.40 30.24 3.44
N ILE A 116 -4.34 30.08 4.74
CA ILE A 116 -4.71 31.13 5.70
C ILE A 116 -3.51 32.05 5.96
N ALA A 117 -2.36 31.48 6.19
CA ALA A 117 -1.18 32.20 6.64
C ALA A 117 -0.58 33.11 5.57
N ILE A 118 -0.57 32.69 4.29
CA ILE A 118 -0.04 33.52 3.21
C ILE A 118 -0.85 34.83 3.00
N PRO A 119 -2.20 34.80 2.91
CA PRO A 119 -2.99 36.02 2.80
C PRO A 119 -2.84 36.96 4.02
N VAL A 120 -2.76 36.36 5.23
CA VAL A 120 -2.58 37.14 6.47
C VAL A 120 -1.20 37.84 6.45
N ALA A 121 -0.12 37.14 6.04
CA ALA A 121 1.20 37.73 5.90
C ALA A 121 1.27 38.78 4.77
N ALA A 122 0.52 38.57 3.69
CA ALA A 122 0.39 39.57 2.63
C ALA A 122 -0.37 40.84 3.04
N GLY A 123 -0.84 40.91 4.29
CA GLY A 123 -1.46 42.10 4.84
C GLY A 123 -2.94 42.28 4.50
N ILE A 124 -3.65 41.21 4.05
CA ILE A 124 -5.08 41.29 3.75
C ILE A 124 -5.91 41.75 4.97
N LEU A 125 -5.47 41.38 6.17
CA LEU A 125 -6.10 41.78 7.43
C LEU A 125 -5.68 43.18 7.93
N TYR A 126 -4.63 43.78 7.35
CA TYR A 126 -4.11 45.07 7.80
C TYR A 126 -5.15 46.19 7.83
N PRO A 127 -6.01 46.36 6.78
CA PRO A 127 -7.03 47.42 6.80
C PRO A 127 -8.11 47.23 7.83
N PHE A 128 -8.29 45.99 8.38
CA PHE A 128 -9.36 45.69 9.35
C PHE A 128 -8.86 45.59 10.80
N THR A 129 -7.64 45.11 11.02
CA THR A 129 -7.12 44.79 12.36
C THR A 129 -5.88 45.57 12.76
N GLY A 130 -5.16 46.18 11.80
CA GLY A 130 -3.88 46.83 12.06
C GLY A 130 -2.74 45.87 12.47
N ILE A 131 -2.98 44.56 12.37
CA ILE A 131 -2.01 43.52 12.78
C ILE A 131 -1.13 43.20 11.58
N TYR A 132 0.16 43.41 11.75
CA TYR A 132 1.20 43.02 10.79
C TYR A 132 1.97 41.82 11.38
N ILE A 133 1.98 40.70 10.70
CA ILE A 133 2.75 39.53 11.11
C ILE A 133 4.05 39.53 10.31
N ASP A 134 5.18 39.62 11.01
CA ASP A 134 6.50 39.65 10.41
C ASP A 134 6.77 38.35 9.65
N PRO A 135 7.20 38.37 8.39
CA PRO A 135 7.54 37.19 7.58
C PRO A 135 8.54 36.23 8.22
N VAL A 136 9.39 36.71 9.12
CA VAL A 136 10.39 35.90 9.84
C VAL A 136 9.74 34.87 10.75
N SER A 137 8.57 35.12 11.30
CA SER A 137 7.84 34.16 12.16
C SER A 137 7.40 32.90 11.43
N TYR A 138 7.30 32.91 10.10
CA TYR A 138 6.91 31.75 9.29
C TYR A 138 7.98 30.66 9.23
N THR A 139 9.24 31.04 9.18
CA THR A 139 10.35 30.10 9.04
C THR A 139 10.50 29.20 10.27
N HIS A 140 10.14 29.70 11.45
CA HIS A 140 10.20 28.95 12.68
C HIS A 140 9.00 28.00 12.91
N LEU A 141 7.84 28.28 12.29
CA LEU A 141 6.63 27.45 12.44
C LEU A 141 6.55 26.28 11.45
N THR A 142 7.22 26.40 10.29
CA THR A 142 7.21 25.35 9.26
C THR A 142 8.33 24.31 9.44
N LEU A 143 9.41 24.63 10.12
CA LEU A 143 10.55 23.74 10.35
C LEU A 143 10.25 22.50 11.22
N PRO A 144 9.41 22.56 12.27
CA PRO A 144 9.14 21.37 13.10
C PRO A 144 8.33 20.28 12.40
N THR A 145 7.57 20.61 11.36
CA THR A 145 6.75 19.63 10.63
C THR A 145 7.52 18.78 9.63
N ILE A 146 8.74 19.17 9.28
CA ILE A 146 9.61 18.46 8.33
C ILE A 146 10.56 17.48 9.04
N CYS A 147 10.81 17.66 10.34
CA CYS A 147 11.78 16.85 11.11
C CYS A 147 11.18 15.73 11.97
N SER A 148 9.88 15.40 11.85
CA SER A 148 9.28 14.26 12.53
C SER A 148 8.93 13.14 11.54
N VAL A 149 9.96 12.53 10.96
CA VAL A 149 9.91 11.21 10.31
C VAL A 149 10.77 10.25 11.10
#